data_bffd0674eed116776803940b2f22aa4c
#
_entry.id   bffd0674eed116776803940b2f22aa4c
#
_cell.length_a   1.000
_cell.length_b   1.000
_cell.length_c   1.000
_cell.angle_alpha   90.00
_cell.angle_beta   90.00
_cell.angle_gamma   90.00
#
_symmetry.space_group_name_H-M   'P 1'
#
loop_
_entity.id
_entity.type
_entity.pdbx_description
1 polymer ?
#
loop_
_entity_poly.entity_id
_entity_poly.type
_entity_poly.pdbx_seq_one_letter_code
_entity_poly.pdbx_strand_id
1 'polypeptide(L)'
;YNLAYMKLFIILGNQLFNPHYLKDFKDHVFYMAEDYELCTYEKHHKLKILLFLSSMRSFKDELKLKNFKVIYENTDLNFKTSYDKKLEKLIRNKKIKEVSFFEIEDKAFEKKIIFLLKKMNVKINQIKTPMFLTTRKEFKEYLSKYKKPFMANFYKLIRSKLNILMNSNGKPKGDKWSFDEDNRKKLPKDIKIPELSKSKFTKHTDQLKKFIELNFKD
;
A
#
# COMPACT_ATOMS: atom_id res chain seq x y z
N TYR A 1 8.12 23.92 -28.86
CA TYR A 1 6.90 23.28 -28.37
C TYR A 1 7.31 22.18 -27.41
N ASN A 2 7.16 22.41 -26.08
CA ASN A 2 7.27 21.36 -25.08
C ASN A 2 6.09 20.40 -25.30
N LEU A 3 6.29 19.30 -25.98
CA LEU A 3 5.33 18.20 -26.03
C LEU A 3 5.17 17.68 -24.59
N ALA A 4 4.09 18.06 -23.95
CA ALA A 4 3.75 17.60 -22.62
C ALA A 4 3.62 16.06 -22.66
N TYR A 5 4.63 15.36 -22.20
CA TYR A 5 4.61 13.90 -22.09
C TYR A 5 3.74 13.46 -20.93
N MET A 6 3.12 12.29 -21.10
CA MET A 6 2.28 11.72 -20.06
C MET A 6 3.13 11.25 -18.86
N LYS A 7 2.76 11.69 -17.67
CA LYS A 7 3.31 11.22 -16.40
C LYS A 7 2.40 10.16 -15.81
N LEU A 8 2.97 9.10 -15.28
CA LEU A 8 2.23 8.00 -14.67
C LEU A 8 2.46 7.97 -13.17
N PHE A 9 1.42 7.69 -12.39
CA PHE A 9 1.53 7.36 -10.97
C PHE A 9 1.02 5.94 -10.74
N ILE A 10 1.89 5.04 -10.28
CA ILE A 10 1.53 3.65 -9.96
C ILE A 10 0.93 3.58 -8.56
N ILE A 11 -0.26 2.97 -8.44
CA ILE A 11 -0.89 2.64 -7.17
C ILE A 11 -1.05 1.12 -7.08
N LEU A 12 -0.46 0.52 -6.06
CA LEU A 12 -0.56 -0.92 -5.77
C LEU A 12 -1.75 -1.23 -4.87
N GLY A 13 -2.23 -2.48 -4.91
CA GLY A 13 -3.40 -2.92 -4.16
C GLY A 13 -3.27 -2.80 -2.63
N ASN A 14 -2.06 -2.76 -2.09
CA ASN A 14 -1.77 -2.52 -0.68
C ASN A 14 -1.48 -1.03 -0.35
N GLN A 15 -1.61 -0.13 -1.33
CA GLN A 15 -1.30 1.30 -1.21
C GLN A 15 -2.51 2.18 -1.51
N LEU A 16 -3.71 1.73 -1.15
CA LEU A 16 -4.96 2.46 -1.33
C LEU A 16 -5.11 3.55 -0.25
N PHE A 17 -4.17 4.48 -0.23
CA PHE A 17 -4.14 5.55 0.76
C PHE A 17 -5.19 6.63 0.47
N ASN A 18 -5.51 7.44 1.48
CA ASN A 18 -6.42 8.56 1.30
C ASN A 18 -5.99 9.40 0.07
N PRO A 19 -6.90 9.71 -0.87
CA PRO A 19 -6.59 10.49 -2.08
C PRO A 19 -5.94 11.85 -1.84
N HIS A 20 -6.02 12.38 -0.61
CA HIS A 20 -5.27 13.57 -0.20
C HIS A 20 -3.75 13.45 -0.45
N TYR A 21 -3.16 12.25 -0.32
CA TYR A 21 -1.74 12.02 -0.63
C TYR A 21 -1.40 12.11 -2.12
N LEU A 22 -2.42 12.17 -2.98
CA LEU A 22 -2.27 12.26 -4.44
C LEU A 22 -2.50 13.68 -4.98
N LYS A 23 -2.82 14.65 -4.12
CA LYS A 23 -3.20 16.01 -4.52
C LYS A 23 -2.14 16.74 -5.37
N ASP A 24 -0.87 16.47 -5.11
CA ASP A 24 0.27 17.11 -5.79
C ASP A 24 0.62 16.44 -7.14
N PHE A 25 -0.11 15.37 -7.51
CA PHE A 25 0.08 14.56 -8.72
C PHE A 25 -1.12 14.63 -9.67
N LYS A 26 -1.93 15.68 -9.62
CA LYS A 26 -3.12 15.83 -10.48
C LYS A 26 -2.82 15.85 -11.98
N ASP A 27 -1.59 16.19 -12.36
CA ASP A 27 -1.09 16.15 -13.74
C ASP A 27 -0.70 14.75 -14.21
N HIS A 28 -0.69 13.76 -13.31
CA HIS A 28 -0.41 12.36 -13.63
C HIS A 28 -1.67 11.59 -14.03
N VAL A 29 -1.45 10.51 -14.79
CA VAL A 29 -2.44 9.45 -14.95
C VAL A 29 -2.15 8.36 -13.93
N PHE A 30 -3.13 7.97 -13.14
CA PHE A 30 -2.98 6.96 -12.10
C PHE A 30 -3.19 5.56 -12.70
N TYR A 31 -2.23 4.67 -12.49
CA TYR A 31 -2.26 3.31 -13.00
C TYR A 31 -2.47 2.31 -11.88
N MET A 32 -3.46 1.47 -12.05
CA MET A 32 -3.77 0.35 -11.18
C MET A 32 -4.03 -0.89 -12.03
N ALA A 33 -3.50 -2.03 -11.63
CA ALA A 33 -3.74 -3.30 -12.35
C ALA A 33 -4.01 -4.44 -11.36
N GLU A 34 -5.09 -5.18 -11.61
CA GLU A 34 -5.33 -6.48 -11.01
C GLU A 34 -4.38 -7.48 -11.68
N ASP A 35 -3.69 -8.29 -10.89
CA ASP A 35 -2.62 -9.15 -11.39
C ASP A 35 -2.64 -10.54 -10.77
N TYR A 36 -2.58 -11.59 -11.61
CA TYR A 36 -2.63 -12.96 -11.16
C TYR A 36 -1.38 -13.36 -10.37
N GLU A 37 -0.19 -12.97 -10.85
CA GLU A 37 1.09 -13.26 -10.19
C GLU A 37 1.11 -12.67 -8.78
N LEU A 38 0.68 -11.41 -8.61
CA LEU A 38 0.59 -10.76 -7.30
C LEU A 38 -0.47 -11.40 -6.38
N CYS A 39 -1.45 -12.09 -6.93
CA CYS A 39 -2.44 -12.85 -6.14
C CYS A 39 -1.97 -14.26 -5.76
N THR A 40 -0.91 -14.80 -6.42
CA THR A 40 -0.56 -16.23 -6.34
C THR A 40 0.92 -16.51 -6.06
N TYR A 41 1.79 -15.49 -5.93
CA TYR A 41 3.20 -15.70 -5.55
C TYR A 41 3.35 -16.36 -4.17
N GLU A 42 2.33 -16.22 -3.33
CA GLU A 42 2.13 -16.96 -2.09
C GLU A 42 0.72 -17.54 -2.07
N LYS A 43 0.49 -18.62 -1.31
CA LYS A 43 -0.87 -19.15 -1.10
C LYS A 43 -1.69 -18.19 -0.25
N HIS A 44 -2.43 -17.31 -0.89
CA HIS A 44 -3.34 -16.40 -0.21
C HIS A 44 -4.74 -17.01 -0.09
N HIS A 45 -5.35 -16.83 1.07
CA HIS A 45 -6.75 -17.18 1.26
C HIS A 45 -7.67 -16.39 0.30
N LYS A 46 -8.68 -17.03 -0.28
CA LYS A 46 -9.64 -16.43 -1.22
C LYS A 46 -10.25 -15.12 -0.74
N LEU A 47 -10.63 -15.04 0.54
CA LEU A 47 -11.19 -13.82 1.11
C LEU A 47 -10.19 -12.65 1.11
N LYS A 48 -8.90 -12.94 1.27
CA LYS A 48 -7.86 -11.90 1.15
C LYS A 48 -7.79 -11.37 -0.27
N ILE A 49 -7.77 -12.26 -1.27
CA ILE A 49 -7.76 -11.86 -2.68
C ILE A 49 -9.02 -11.05 -3.02
N LEU A 50 -10.20 -11.53 -2.58
CA LEU A 50 -11.47 -10.83 -2.75
C LEU A 50 -11.44 -9.43 -2.15
N LEU A 51 -10.92 -9.30 -0.91
CA LEU A 51 -10.78 -8.00 -0.24
C LEU A 51 -9.89 -7.05 -1.05
N PHE A 52 -8.72 -7.49 -1.50
CA PHE A 52 -7.81 -6.66 -2.26
C PHE A 52 -8.41 -6.19 -3.59
N LEU A 53 -8.92 -7.11 -4.40
CA LEU A 53 -9.47 -6.77 -5.71
C LEU A 53 -10.73 -5.89 -5.60
N SER A 54 -11.62 -6.18 -4.65
CA SER A 54 -12.81 -5.35 -4.45
C SER A 54 -12.48 -3.95 -3.91
N SER A 55 -11.48 -3.85 -3.04
CA SER A 55 -10.99 -2.56 -2.54
C SER A 55 -10.32 -1.73 -3.64
N MET A 56 -9.51 -2.36 -4.50
CA MET A 56 -8.89 -1.70 -5.64
C MET A 56 -9.95 -1.11 -6.60
N ARG A 57 -11.02 -1.88 -6.91
CA ARG A 57 -12.12 -1.40 -7.75
C ARG A 57 -12.87 -0.23 -7.11
N SER A 58 -13.14 -0.33 -5.81
CA SER A 58 -13.79 0.75 -5.06
C SER A 58 -12.94 2.01 -5.02
N PHE A 59 -11.64 1.86 -4.79
CA PHE A 59 -10.70 2.98 -4.80
C PHE A 59 -10.58 3.64 -6.18
N LYS A 60 -10.54 2.84 -7.25
CA LYS A 60 -10.62 3.36 -8.62
C LYS A 60 -11.87 4.23 -8.83
N ASP A 61 -13.03 3.77 -8.35
CA ASP A 61 -14.29 4.53 -8.47
C ASP A 61 -14.21 5.84 -7.66
N GLU A 62 -13.64 5.80 -6.44
CA GLU A 62 -13.40 7.00 -5.63
C GLU A 62 -12.50 8.02 -6.34
N LEU A 63 -11.37 7.55 -6.91
CA LEU A 63 -10.47 8.43 -7.65
C LEU A 63 -11.16 9.09 -8.84
N LYS A 64 -11.97 8.33 -9.59
CA LYS A 64 -12.74 8.89 -10.72
C LYS A 64 -13.75 9.93 -10.27
N LEU A 65 -14.47 9.69 -9.18
CA LEU A 65 -15.40 10.66 -8.59
C LEU A 65 -14.71 11.96 -8.16
N LYS A 66 -13.43 11.88 -7.77
CA LYS A 66 -12.58 13.02 -7.43
C LYS A 66 -11.86 13.63 -8.65
N ASN A 67 -12.28 13.27 -9.87
CA ASN A 67 -11.74 13.77 -11.15
C ASN A 67 -10.25 13.41 -11.41
N PHE A 68 -9.73 12.34 -10.79
CA PHE A 68 -8.43 11.80 -11.16
C PHE A 68 -8.51 10.98 -12.45
N LYS A 69 -7.52 11.12 -13.32
CA LYS A 69 -7.40 10.30 -14.55
C LYS A 69 -6.86 8.92 -14.18
N VAL A 70 -7.64 7.85 -14.34
CA VAL A 70 -7.26 6.50 -13.93
C VAL A 70 -7.28 5.55 -15.13
N ILE A 71 -6.16 4.85 -15.34
CA ILE A 71 -6.05 3.66 -16.17
C ILE A 71 -6.12 2.46 -15.22
N TYR A 72 -7.10 1.59 -15.42
CA TYR A 72 -7.34 0.44 -14.58
C TYR A 72 -7.42 -0.83 -15.43
N GLU A 73 -6.54 -1.79 -15.18
CA GLU A 73 -6.60 -3.11 -15.79
C GLU A 73 -7.24 -4.09 -14.79
N ASN A 74 -8.39 -4.65 -15.17
CA ASN A 74 -9.15 -5.59 -14.35
C ASN A 74 -8.77 -7.05 -14.66
N THR A 75 -9.57 -7.99 -14.13
CA THR A 75 -9.39 -9.44 -14.30
C THR A 75 -9.77 -9.99 -15.69
N ASP A 76 -9.81 -9.17 -16.72
CA ASP A 76 -10.14 -9.59 -18.10
C ASP A 76 -8.93 -10.27 -18.79
N LEU A 77 -8.85 -10.17 -20.11
CA LEU A 77 -7.91 -10.87 -20.97
C LEU A 77 -6.44 -10.83 -20.55
N ASN A 78 -6.02 -9.73 -19.88
CA ASN A 78 -4.64 -9.51 -19.47
C ASN A 78 -4.34 -9.94 -18.02
N PHE A 79 -5.29 -10.53 -17.29
CA PHE A 79 -5.11 -10.84 -15.87
C PHE A 79 -3.87 -11.72 -15.59
N LYS A 80 -3.63 -12.71 -16.43
CA LYS A 80 -2.47 -13.63 -16.32
C LYS A 80 -1.16 -13.08 -16.88
N THR A 81 -1.20 -11.95 -17.57
CA THR A 81 0.03 -11.25 -17.99
C THR A 81 0.67 -10.62 -16.76
N SER A 82 1.98 -10.82 -16.54
CA SER A 82 2.68 -10.30 -15.36
C SER A 82 2.67 -8.77 -15.30
N TYR A 83 2.70 -8.24 -14.09
CA TYR A 83 2.59 -6.79 -13.84
C TYR A 83 3.62 -5.96 -14.61
N ASP A 84 4.86 -6.42 -14.66
CA ASP A 84 5.93 -5.75 -15.38
C ASP A 84 5.67 -5.68 -16.90
N LYS A 85 5.14 -6.75 -17.50
CA LYS A 85 4.76 -6.76 -18.93
C LYS A 85 3.59 -5.83 -19.23
N LYS A 86 2.58 -5.77 -18.36
CA LYS A 86 1.47 -4.80 -18.45
C LYS A 86 2.02 -3.38 -18.41
N LEU A 87 2.85 -3.08 -17.42
CA LEU A 87 3.47 -1.76 -17.23
C LEU A 87 4.35 -1.39 -18.43
N GLU A 88 5.21 -2.30 -18.92
CA GLU A 88 6.04 -2.10 -20.09
C GLU A 88 5.19 -1.73 -21.32
N LYS A 89 4.14 -2.50 -21.60
CA LYS A 89 3.21 -2.25 -22.71
C LYS A 89 2.56 -0.87 -22.59
N LEU A 90 2.11 -0.50 -21.39
CA LEU A 90 1.50 0.81 -21.14
C LEU A 90 2.49 1.94 -21.40
N ILE A 91 3.70 1.83 -20.87
CA ILE A 91 4.76 2.85 -21.04
C ILE A 91 5.08 3.06 -22.53
N ARG A 92 5.25 1.97 -23.30
CA ARG A 92 5.52 2.05 -24.75
C ARG A 92 4.36 2.69 -25.51
N ASN A 93 3.14 2.21 -25.29
CA ASN A 93 1.96 2.64 -26.04
C ASN A 93 1.60 4.12 -25.76
N LYS A 94 1.81 4.58 -24.53
CA LYS A 94 1.50 5.96 -24.11
C LYS A 94 2.72 6.88 -24.13
N LYS A 95 3.89 6.38 -24.53
CA LYS A 95 5.16 7.16 -24.58
C LYS A 95 5.46 7.85 -23.25
N ILE A 96 5.25 7.13 -22.14
CA ILE A 96 5.45 7.64 -20.78
C ILE A 96 6.94 7.88 -20.53
N LYS A 97 7.31 9.03 -20.00
CA LYS A 97 8.70 9.43 -19.72
C LYS A 97 9.00 9.60 -18.23
N GLU A 98 7.97 9.68 -17.42
CA GLU A 98 8.10 9.83 -15.95
C GLU A 98 7.10 8.92 -15.25
N VAL A 99 7.58 8.17 -14.25
CA VAL A 99 6.77 7.29 -13.41
C VAL A 99 7.03 7.63 -11.95
N SER A 100 5.96 7.96 -11.24
CA SER A 100 5.92 8.20 -9.80
C SER A 100 5.26 7.02 -9.10
N PHE A 101 5.71 6.70 -7.90
CA PHE A 101 5.07 5.69 -7.03
C PHE A 101 5.52 5.87 -5.58
N PHE A 102 4.70 5.45 -4.63
CA PHE A 102 5.12 5.36 -3.23
C PHE A 102 6.17 4.26 -3.05
N GLU A 103 7.09 4.43 -2.10
CA GLU A 103 8.02 3.35 -1.71
C GLU A 103 7.25 2.03 -1.59
N ILE A 104 7.76 0.97 -2.20
CA ILE A 104 7.12 -0.36 -2.22
C ILE A 104 7.73 -1.19 -1.10
N GLU A 105 6.90 -1.79 -0.28
CA GLU A 105 7.32 -2.55 0.92
C GLU A 105 7.94 -3.90 0.54
N ASP A 106 7.41 -4.55 -0.50
CA ASP A 106 8.01 -5.75 -1.07
C ASP A 106 9.28 -5.37 -1.84
N LYS A 107 10.43 -5.72 -1.26
CA LYS A 107 11.74 -5.38 -1.80
C LYS A 107 12.06 -6.06 -3.13
N ALA A 108 11.57 -7.27 -3.36
CA ALA A 108 11.78 -7.99 -4.61
C ALA A 108 10.98 -7.33 -5.73
N PHE A 109 9.72 -7.02 -5.46
CA PHE A 109 8.86 -6.33 -6.40
C PHE A 109 9.33 -4.90 -6.68
N GLU A 110 9.77 -4.15 -5.67
CA GLU A 110 10.37 -2.82 -5.85
C GLU A 110 11.56 -2.86 -6.80
N LYS A 111 12.49 -3.80 -6.60
CA LYS A 111 13.65 -4.00 -7.49
C LYS A 111 13.23 -4.34 -8.92
N LYS A 112 12.23 -5.20 -9.09
CA LYS A 112 11.68 -5.59 -10.41
C LYS A 112 11.15 -4.36 -11.16
N ILE A 113 10.35 -3.52 -10.49
CA ILE A 113 9.79 -2.29 -11.08
C ILE A 113 10.88 -1.27 -11.41
N ILE A 114 11.79 -1.00 -10.48
CA ILE A 114 12.89 -0.04 -10.70
C ILE A 114 13.80 -0.50 -11.87
N PHE A 115 14.10 -1.80 -11.94
CA PHE A 115 14.90 -2.37 -13.02
C PHE A 115 14.21 -2.16 -14.39
N LEU A 116 12.92 -2.48 -14.49
CA LEU A 116 12.14 -2.26 -15.71
C LEU A 116 12.16 -0.79 -16.14
N LEU A 117 11.88 0.14 -15.23
CA LEU A 117 11.82 1.57 -15.53
C LEU A 117 13.19 2.12 -15.99
N LYS A 118 14.28 1.67 -15.37
CA LYS A 118 15.65 2.00 -15.78
C LYS A 118 15.95 1.46 -17.19
N LYS A 119 15.62 0.19 -17.46
CA LYS A 119 15.79 -0.43 -18.79
C LYS A 119 15.05 0.34 -19.90
N MET A 120 13.90 0.92 -19.56
CA MET A 120 13.09 1.70 -20.49
C MET A 120 13.48 3.18 -20.56
N ASN A 121 14.53 3.59 -19.85
CA ASN A 121 14.98 4.99 -19.77
C ASN A 121 13.84 5.95 -19.33
N VAL A 122 13.09 5.55 -18.32
CA VAL A 122 11.99 6.33 -17.75
C VAL A 122 12.48 7.02 -16.47
N LYS A 123 12.17 8.31 -16.32
CA LYS A 123 12.45 9.05 -15.07
C LYS A 123 11.64 8.48 -13.91
N ILE A 124 12.31 8.11 -12.82
CA ILE A 124 11.72 7.51 -11.65
C ILE A 124 11.59 8.56 -10.55
N ASN A 125 10.39 8.69 -10.01
CA ASN A 125 10.10 9.53 -8.86
C ASN A 125 9.49 8.67 -7.74
N GLN A 126 10.35 8.20 -6.82
CA GLN A 126 9.92 7.41 -5.67
C GLN A 126 9.52 8.33 -4.52
N ILE A 127 8.27 8.22 -4.08
CA ILE A 127 7.66 9.05 -3.06
C ILE A 127 7.69 8.31 -1.72
N LYS A 128 7.99 9.02 -0.65
CA LYS A 128 7.89 8.46 0.71
C LYS A 128 6.49 7.88 0.94
N THR A 129 6.43 6.62 1.39
CA THR A 129 5.14 5.98 1.68
C THR A 129 4.48 6.56 2.94
N PRO A 130 3.17 6.84 2.92
CA PRO A 130 2.43 7.20 4.12
C PRO A 130 2.05 5.99 4.98
N MET A 131 2.41 4.77 4.58
CA MET A 131 2.07 3.53 5.30
C MET A 131 2.70 3.47 6.70
N PHE A 132 3.86 4.08 6.88
CA PHE A 132 4.60 4.05 8.13
C PHE A 132 4.81 5.45 8.72
N LEU A 133 4.76 5.54 10.03
CA LEU A 133 5.08 6.77 10.76
C LEU A 133 6.56 7.16 10.65
N THR A 134 7.42 6.19 10.30
CA THR A 134 8.86 6.36 10.17
C THR A 134 9.33 6.08 8.76
N THR A 135 10.40 6.76 8.36
CA THR A 135 11.03 6.55 7.06
C THR A 135 12.06 5.43 7.10
N ARG A 136 12.37 4.86 5.94
CA ARG A 136 13.51 3.94 5.77
C ARG A 136 14.83 4.58 6.22
N LYS A 137 15.00 5.89 5.99
CA LYS A 137 16.18 6.65 6.41
C LYS A 137 16.29 6.68 7.94
N GLU A 138 15.23 7.03 8.64
CA GLU A 138 15.20 7.07 10.11
C GLU A 138 15.49 5.70 10.73
N PHE A 139 14.95 4.63 10.17
CA PHE A 139 15.27 3.29 10.64
C PHE A 139 16.74 2.91 10.37
N LYS A 140 17.28 3.27 9.22
CA LYS A 140 18.70 3.06 8.89
C LYS A 140 19.62 3.85 9.83
N GLU A 141 19.28 5.09 10.14
CA GLU A 141 20.01 5.92 11.11
C GLU A 141 19.96 5.33 12.53
N TYR A 142 18.81 4.76 12.92
CA TYR A 142 18.71 4.03 14.18
C TYR A 142 19.65 2.82 14.17
N LEU A 143 19.62 1.99 13.13
CA LEU A 143 20.46 0.80 13.03
C LEU A 143 21.97 1.12 13.04
N SER A 144 22.37 2.27 12.49
CA SER A 144 23.79 2.68 12.50
C SER A 144 24.35 2.96 13.89
N LYS A 145 23.47 3.27 14.86
CA LYS A 145 23.84 3.59 16.25
C LYS A 145 23.86 2.36 17.18
N TYR A 146 23.31 1.24 16.75
CA TYR A 146 23.14 0.04 17.56
C TYR A 146 23.65 -1.20 16.82
N LYS A 147 24.44 -2.03 17.52
CA LYS A 147 24.98 -3.29 16.95
C LYS A 147 23.88 -4.27 16.54
N LYS A 148 22.75 -4.26 17.23
CA LYS A 148 21.59 -5.13 16.96
C LYS A 148 20.30 -4.32 17.01
N PRO A 149 19.36 -4.57 16.09
CA PRO A 149 18.04 -3.95 16.17
C PRO A 149 17.31 -4.48 17.40
N PHE A 150 16.75 -3.57 18.20
CA PHE A 150 15.93 -3.92 19.34
C PHE A 150 14.65 -3.10 19.31
N MET A 151 13.53 -3.78 19.05
CA MET A 151 12.24 -3.14 18.80
C MET A 151 11.80 -2.19 19.93
N ALA A 152 11.99 -2.59 21.19
CA ALA A 152 11.60 -1.75 22.31
C ALA A 152 12.34 -0.39 22.34
N ASN A 153 13.63 -0.36 21.97
CA ASN A 153 14.39 0.87 21.90
C ASN A 153 13.96 1.75 20.74
N PHE A 154 13.71 1.15 19.56
CA PHE A 154 13.19 1.88 18.43
C PHE A 154 11.78 2.44 18.71
N TYR A 155 10.91 1.64 19.32
CA TYR A 155 9.58 2.07 19.74
C TYR A 155 9.62 3.29 20.68
N LYS A 156 10.46 3.24 21.73
CA LYS A 156 10.63 4.35 22.66
C LYS A 156 11.11 5.62 21.93
N LEU A 157 12.13 5.49 21.08
CA LEU A 157 12.67 6.59 20.28
C LEU A 157 11.59 7.26 19.42
N ILE A 158 10.84 6.45 18.66
CA ILE A 158 9.83 6.97 17.73
C ILE A 158 8.62 7.54 18.47
N ARG A 159 8.17 6.87 19.52
CA ARG A 159 7.08 7.35 20.37
C ARG A 159 7.41 8.72 21.01
N SER A 160 8.62 8.88 21.52
CA SER A 160 9.09 10.17 22.06
C SER A 160 9.19 11.23 20.97
N LYS A 161 9.80 10.90 19.81
CA LYS A 161 9.95 11.82 18.70
C LYS A 161 8.63 12.35 18.16
N LEU A 162 7.62 11.48 18.05
CA LEU A 162 6.29 11.81 17.53
C LEU A 162 5.32 12.30 18.61
N ASN A 163 5.78 12.37 19.86
CA ASN A 163 4.98 12.76 21.03
C ASN A 163 3.68 11.94 21.18
N ILE A 164 3.72 10.63 20.84
CA ILE A 164 2.55 9.75 20.89
C ILE A 164 2.38 9.19 22.31
N LEU A 165 1.24 9.49 22.95
CA LEU A 165 0.93 9.08 24.32
C LEU A 165 2.06 9.43 25.29
N MET A 166 2.59 10.66 25.18
CA MET A 166 3.58 11.22 26.10
C MET A 166 2.94 12.28 26.99
N ASN A 167 3.46 12.43 28.19
CA ASN A 167 3.16 13.54 29.11
C ASN A 167 4.06 14.73 28.80
N SER A 168 3.68 15.92 29.29
CA SER A 168 4.47 17.14 29.13
C SER A 168 5.89 17.07 29.71
N ASN A 169 6.11 16.20 30.69
CA ASN A 169 7.43 15.95 31.30
C ASN A 169 8.29 14.92 30.52
N GLY A 170 7.90 14.53 29.32
CA GLY A 170 8.63 13.56 28.49
C GLY A 170 8.50 12.09 28.93
N LYS A 171 7.65 11.79 29.92
CA LYS A 171 7.36 10.40 30.33
C LYS A 171 6.19 9.81 29.54
N PRO A 172 6.13 8.50 29.35
CA PRO A 172 4.98 7.87 28.71
C PRO A 172 3.73 8.01 29.56
N LYS A 173 2.56 8.18 28.97
CA LYS A 173 1.27 8.11 29.66
C LYS A 173 1.11 6.72 30.29
N GLY A 174 0.63 6.69 31.56
CA GLY A 174 0.53 5.47 32.35
C GLY A 174 1.85 4.95 32.91
N ASP A 175 2.90 5.80 32.90
CA ASP A 175 4.24 5.57 33.50
C ASP A 175 4.98 4.31 32.99
N LYS A 176 4.43 3.63 31.99
CA LYS A 176 5.02 2.45 31.34
C LYS A 176 5.15 2.65 29.83
N TRP A 177 6.26 2.13 29.27
CA TRP A 177 6.48 2.14 27.84
C TRP A 177 5.69 1.05 27.10
N SER A 178 5.38 -0.06 27.74
CA SER A 178 4.61 -1.19 27.17
C SER A 178 3.67 -1.75 28.23
N PHE A 179 2.50 -2.20 27.75
CA PHE A 179 1.49 -2.89 28.52
C PHE A 179 1.30 -4.34 28.02
N ASP A 180 2.25 -4.89 27.27
CA ASP A 180 2.17 -6.23 26.66
C ASP A 180 2.01 -7.35 27.69
N GLU A 181 2.50 -7.15 28.92
CA GLU A 181 2.29 -8.08 30.03
C GLU A 181 0.80 -8.27 30.37
N ASP A 182 -0.01 -7.25 30.08
CA ASP A 182 -1.45 -7.29 30.37
C ASP A 182 -2.24 -8.10 29.32
N ASN A 183 -1.69 -8.30 28.12
CA ASN A 183 -2.33 -9.06 27.03
C ASN A 183 -2.59 -10.54 27.38
N ARG A 184 -1.90 -11.07 28.38
CA ARG A 184 -2.03 -12.47 28.83
C ARG A 184 -2.93 -12.62 30.06
N LYS A 185 -3.43 -11.54 30.61
CA LYS A 185 -4.35 -11.55 31.74
C LYS A 185 -5.74 -11.96 31.29
N LYS A 186 -6.49 -12.62 32.16
CA LYS A 186 -7.91 -12.90 31.91
C LYS A 186 -8.68 -11.59 31.82
N LEU A 187 -9.64 -11.53 30.91
CA LEU A 187 -10.55 -10.40 30.83
C LEU A 187 -11.35 -10.29 32.12
N PRO A 188 -11.54 -9.09 32.69
CA PRO A 188 -12.47 -8.88 33.78
C PRO A 188 -13.88 -9.31 33.41
N LYS A 189 -14.64 -9.86 34.39
CA LYS A 189 -16.00 -10.38 34.12
C LYS A 189 -17.02 -9.31 33.74
N ASP A 190 -16.76 -8.08 34.13
CA ASP A 190 -17.62 -6.90 33.95
C ASP A 190 -17.27 -6.06 32.72
N ILE A 191 -16.27 -6.49 31.94
CA ILE A 191 -15.87 -5.72 30.76
C ILE A 191 -16.94 -5.82 29.65
N LYS A 192 -17.43 -4.67 29.21
CA LYS A 192 -18.32 -4.62 28.05
C LYS A 192 -17.48 -4.76 26.77
N ILE A 193 -17.74 -5.84 26.04
CA ILE A 193 -17.13 -6.02 24.70
C ILE A 193 -17.88 -5.09 23.73
N PRO A 194 -17.18 -4.19 23.02
CA PRO A 194 -17.84 -3.32 22.06
C PRO A 194 -18.46 -4.14 20.92
N GLU A 195 -19.63 -3.70 20.44
CA GLU A 195 -20.25 -4.31 19.29
C GLU A 195 -19.38 -4.11 18.03
N LEU A 196 -19.22 -5.17 17.24
CA LEU A 196 -18.53 -5.09 15.98
C LEU A 196 -19.40 -4.34 14.95
N SER A 197 -18.87 -3.31 14.35
CA SER A 197 -19.54 -2.65 13.24
C SER A 197 -19.70 -3.62 12.07
N LYS A 198 -20.94 -3.77 11.57
CA LYS A 198 -21.21 -4.60 10.40
C LYS A 198 -20.76 -3.88 9.13
N SER A 199 -19.75 -4.44 8.45
CA SER A 199 -19.35 -3.94 7.13
C SER A 199 -20.38 -4.36 6.08
N LYS A 200 -20.67 -3.46 5.13
CA LYS A 200 -21.50 -3.79 3.96
C LYS A 200 -20.60 -4.22 2.79
N PHE A 201 -21.01 -5.26 2.08
CA PHE A 201 -20.38 -5.60 0.82
C PHE A 201 -20.59 -4.49 -0.21
N THR A 202 -19.58 -4.24 -1.02
CA THR A 202 -19.70 -3.34 -2.18
C THR A 202 -20.20 -4.12 -3.40
N LYS A 203 -20.72 -3.42 -4.41
CA LYS A 203 -21.06 -4.02 -5.71
C LYS A 203 -19.89 -4.83 -6.31
N HIS A 204 -18.66 -4.39 -6.07
CA HIS A 204 -17.45 -5.06 -6.58
C HIS A 204 -17.17 -6.38 -5.86
N THR A 205 -17.48 -6.46 -4.58
CA THR A 205 -17.35 -7.71 -3.80
C THR A 205 -18.23 -8.80 -4.40
N ASP A 206 -19.50 -8.48 -4.68
CA ASP A 206 -20.44 -9.46 -5.25
C ASP A 206 -20.07 -9.88 -6.68
N GLN A 207 -19.63 -8.94 -7.51
CA GLN A 207 -19.13 -9.23 -8.87
C GLN A 207 -17.92 -10.15 -8.87
N LEU A 208 -17.03 -10.03 -7.88
CA LEU A 208 -15.78 -10.79 -7.82
C LEU A 208 -15.93 -12.18 -7.19
N LYS A 209 -16.96 -12.43 -6.38
CA LYS A 209 -17.14 -13.73 -5.70
C LYS A 209 -17.01 -14.91 -6.66
N LYS A 210 -17.83 -14.95 -7.72
CA LYS A 210 -17.81 -16.04 -8.72
C LYS A 210 -16.46 -16.14 -9.43
N PHE A 211 -15.86 -15.02 -9.76
CA PHE A 211 -14.54 -14.99 -10.40
C PHE A 211 -13.47 -15.60 -9.49
N ILE A 212 -13.46 -15.25 -8.19
CA ILE A 212 -12.52 -15.77 -7.20
C ILE A 212 -12.68 -17.27 -7.02
N GLU A 213 -13.93 -17.77 -6.90
CA GLU A 213 -14.23 -19.20 -6.77
C GLU A 213 -13.71 -20.03 -7.97
N LEU A 214 -13.81 -19.48 -9.18
CA LEU A 214 -13.39 -20.19 -10.40
C LEU A 214 -11.88 -20.14 -10.66
N ASN A 215 -11.18 -19.10 -10.22
CA ASN A 215 -9.80 -18.85 -10.62
C ASN A 215 -8.77 -19.13 -9.53
N PHE A 216 -9.18 -19.21 -8.27
CA PHE A 216 -8.28 -19.48 -7.15
C PHE A 216 -8.75 -20.71 -6.39
N LYS A 217 -7.87 -21.71 -6.35
CA LYS A 217 -8.09 -22.91 -5.51
C LYS A 217 -7.62 -22.62 -4.09
N ASP A 218 -8.20 -23.33 -3.13
CA ASP A 218 -7.79 -23.26 -1.71
C ASP A 218 -6.40 -23.84 -1.49
#